data_4901e114e8f2630352fa60a3d8d3cb95
#
_entry.id   4901e114e8f2630352fa60a3d8d3cb95
#
_cell.length_a   1.000
_cell.length_b   1.000
_cell.length_c   1.000
_cell.angle_alpha   90.00
_cell.angle_beta   90.00
_cell.angle_gamma   90.00
#
_symmetry.space_group_name_H-M   'P 1'
#
loop_
_entity.id
_entity.type
_entity.pdbx_description
1 polymer ?
#
loop_
_entity_poly.entity_id
_entity_poly.type
_entity_poly.pdbx_seq_one_letter_code
_entity_poly.pdbx_strand_id
1 'polypeptide(L)'
;MVTITDIAASLGITPSTVSRALAGSSRVKESTRLAVEKKAAEMGYERNVVASNLRKGRSNMVGIIVPRIHREFFSRVIGGAESVLNEAGFNVIICQTMESRDAEIKALKALRNYRVAAIFLSHAIESRDSSHVRDIIGTDIPLVQFDRVFPDLPGAKILGANCEGAFTATKHLISQGYKRVGTIAGYMSSQAFVERLAGYRLALESAGIPFDSSIVFENSIVRETGREACLKAIEAGCDALYCAGAYSALGAVDALREKGIRIPEEFGLVGTSNESFTSLMTPSMSTLGQHPFEMGQAAARAFLEGRTNTEVIPMELHIRQSSKRIK
;
A
#
# COMPACT_ATOMS: atom_id res chain seq x y z
N MET A 1 21.26 24.39 23.59
CA MET A 1 20.86 22.97 23.66
C MET A 1 21.96 22.21 24.39
N VAL A 2 21.64 21.49 25.45
CA VAL A 2 22.62 20.72 26.24
C VAL A 2 23.19 19.57 25.40
N THR A 3 24.50 19.35 25.52
CA THR A 3 25.23 18.34 24.77
C THR A 3 25.80 17.25 25.67
N ILE A 4 26.22 16.11 25.11
CA ILE A 4 26.93 15.07 25.86
C ILE A 4 28.26 15.58 26.44
N THR A 5 28.84 16.62 25.85
CA THR A 5 30.07 17.27 26.35
C THR A 5 29.80 18.05 27.62
N ASP A 6 28.66 18.73 27.74
CA ASP A 6 28.27 19.48 28.93
C ASP A 6 27.98 18.53 30.11
N ILE A 7 27.32 17.40 29.86
CA ILE A 7 27.10 16.35 30.88
C ILE A 7 28.44 15.78 31.34
N ALA A 8 29.33 15.49 30.38
CA ALA A 8 30.65 14.94 30.68
C ALA A 8 31.48 15.90 31.56
N ALA A 9 31.48 17.19 31.23
CA ALA A 9 32.14 18.21 32.02
C ALA A 9 31.59 18.31 33.46
N SER A 10 30.26 18.26 33.62
CA SER A 10 29.59 18.33 34.90
C SER A 10 29.86 17.15 35.85
N LEU A 11 30.17 15.96 35.28
CA LEU A 11 30.44 14.73 36.00
C LEU A 11 31.92 14.36 36.08
N GLY A 12 32.82 15.14 35.47
CA GLY A 12 34.24 14.84 35.40
C GLY A 12 34.62 13.56 34.65
N ILE A 13 33.82 13.18 33.65
CA ILE A 13 34.03 11.98 32.84
C ILE A 13 34.17 12.33 31.35
N THR A 14 34.52 11.38 30.54
CA THR A 14 34.66 11.62 29.07
C THR A 14 33.32 11.62 28.37
N PRO A 15 33.14 12.40 27.26
CA PRO A 15 31.92 12.35 26.43
C PRO A 15 31.61 10.95 25.89
N SER A 16 32.66 10.13 25.65
CA SER A 16 32.49 8.74 25.22
C SER A 16 31.88 7.85 26.32
N THR A 17 32.19 8.13 27.58
CA THR A 17 31.60 7.43 28.74
C THR A 17 30.13 7.81 28.89
N VAL A 18 29.79 9.11 28.79
CA VAL A 18 28.39 9.59 28.79
C VAL A 18 27.59 8.93 27.67
N SER A 19 28.13 8.94 26.45
CA SER A 19 27.48 8.32 25.27
C SER A 19 27.23 6.83 25.47
N ARG A 20 28.18 6.08 26.07
CA ARG A 20 28.01 4.64 26.36
C ARG A 20 27.01 4.41 27.51
N ALA A 21 27.02 5.24 28.55
CA ALA A 21 26.08 5.17 29.66
C ALA A 21 24.65 5.36 29.15
N LEU A 22 24.37 6.42 28.38
CA LEU A 22 23.07 6.72 27.79
C LEU A 22 22.64 5.70 26.72
N ALA A 23 23.58 4.91 26.18
CA ALA A 23 23.30 3.80 25.25
C ALA A 23 23.05 2.47 25.97
N GLY A 24 23.08 2.41 27.30
CA GLY A 24 22.89 1.18 28.07
C GLY A 24 24.02 0.16 27.92
N SER A 25 25.23 0.59 27.57
CA SER A 25 26.37 -0.31 27.36
C SER A 25 26.79 -1.01 28.64
N SER A 26 26.92 -2.33 28.60
CA SER A 26 27.43 -3.15 29.72
C SER A 26 28.90 -2.85 30.11
N ARG A 27 29.61 -2.09 29.28
CA ARG A 27 31.00 -1.64 29.58
C ARG A 27 31.05 -0.46 30.56
N VAL A 28 29.90 0.11 30.98
CA VAL A 28 29.80 1.20 31.94
C VAL A 28 29.23 0.65 33.24
N LYS A 29 29.89 0.93 34.35
CA LYS A 29 29.40 0.53 35.68
C LYS A 29 28.01 1.12 35.94
N GLU A 30 27.15 0.37 36.59
CA GLU A 30 25.76 0.77 36.86
C GLU A 30 25.65 2.09 37.63
N SER A 31 26.52 2.30 38.62
CA SER A 31 26.59 3.57 39.36
C SER A 31 26.89 4.79 38.49
N THR A 32 27.79 4.61 37.49
CA THR A 32 28.12 5.66 36.53
C THR A 32 26.94 5.90 35.56
N ARG A 33 26.26 4.85 35.14
CA ARG A 33 25.08 4.93 34.27
C ARG A 33 23.98 5.74 34.94
N LEU A 34 23.63 5.40 36.19
CA LEU A 34 22.61 6.10 36.97
C LEU A 34 22.95 7.57 37.20
N ALA A 35 24.23 7.87 37.49
CA ALA A 35 24.69 9.25 37.64
C ALA A 35 24.54 10.07 36.34
N VAL A 36 24.86 9.47 35.21
CA VAL A 36 24.71 10.10 33.88
C VAL A 36 23.24 10.32 33.52
N GLU A 37 22.39 9.31 33.72
CA GLU A 37 20.95 9.41 33.47
C GLU A 37 20.29 10.51 34.30
N LYS A 38 20.62 10.55 35.59
CA LYS A 38 20.15 11.61 36.51
C LYS A 38 20.59 13.01 36.06
N LYS A 39 21.89 13.16 35.74
CA LYS A 39 22.43 14.46 35.30
C LYS A 39 21.87 14.89 33.94
N ALA A 40 21.65 13.98 33.04
CA ALA A 40 21.00 14.25 31.75
C ALA A 40 19.55 14.78 31.94
N ALA A 41 18.79 14.16 32.84
CA ALA A 41 17.44 14.61 33.18
C ALA A 41 17.45 16.01 33.85
N GLU A 42 18.34 16.23 34.84
CA GLU A 42 18.49 17.53 35.52
C GLU A 42 18.84 18.67 34.54
N MET A 43 19.67 18.39 33.54
CA MET A 43 20.09 19.39 32.56
C MET A 43 19.12 19.53 31.38
N GLY A 44 18.02 18.76 31.31
CA GLY A 44 17.09 18.75 30.18
C GLY A 44 17.73 18.25 28.87
N TYR A 45 18.66 17.30 28.98
CA TYR A 45 19.31 16.73 27.80
C TYR A 45 18.37 15.80 27.04
N GLU A 46 18.05 16.18 25.85
CA GLU A 46 17.35 15.30 24.89
C GLU A 46 18.38 14.61 24.00
N ARG A 47 18.32 13.28 23.99
CA ARG A 47 19.23 12.49 23.16
C ARG A 47 19.01 12.80 21.68
N ASN A 48 20.01 13.35 21.03
CA ASN A 48 19.98 13.54 19.59
C ASN A 48 20.08 12.17 18.88
N VAL A 49 18.90 11.61 18.56
CA VAL A 49 18.76 10.29 17.90
C VAL A 49 19.43 10.31 16.54
N VAL A 50 19.40 11.45 15.82
CA VAL A 50 20.03 11.62 14.50
C VAL A 50 21.54 11.45 14.61
N ALA A 51 22.18 12.13 15.57
CA ALA A 51 23.64 11.99 15.79
C ALA A 51 24.05 10.61 16.31
N SER A 52 23.15 9.91 17.04
CA SER A 52 23.38 8.53 17.49
C SER A 52 23.30 7.54 16.33
N ASN A 53 22.38 7.72 15.41
CA ASN A 53 22.16 6.87 14.25
C ASN A 53 23.22 7.06 13.16
N LEU A 54 23.70 8.30 12.96
CA LEU A 54 24.84 8.58 12.10
C LEU A 54 26.09 7.78 12.49
N ARG A 55 26.32 7.55 13.79
CA ARG A 55 27.44 6.71 14.28
C ARG A 55 27.23 5.20 14.01
N LYS A 56 25.97 4.75 13.90
CA LYS A 56 25.64 3.35 13.57
C LYS A 56 25.54 3.09 12.06
N GLY A 57 25.71 4.12 11.23
CA GLY A 57 25.67 4.02 9.77
C GLY A 57 24.29 3.97 9.13
N ARG A 58 23.21 3.72 9.90
CA ARG A 58 21.80 3.72 9.46
C ARG A 58 20.91 4.41 10.48
N SER A 59 19.84 5.07 10.01
CA SER A 59 18.83 5.65 10.89
C SER A 59 17.83 4.59 11.37
N ASN A 60 17.07 4.90 12.42
CA ASN A 60 15.90 4.11 12.83
C ASN A 60 14.62 4.53 12.07
N MET A 61 14.78 5.05 10.87
CA MET A 61 13.68 5.50 10.03
C MET A 61 13.44 4.50 8.90
N VAL A 62 12.20 4.15 8.62
CA VAL A 62 11.79 3.40 7.44
C VAL A 62 11.01 4.35 6.52
N GLY A 63 11.39 4.41 5.25
CA GLY A 63 10.66 5.19 4.25
C GLY A 63 9.53 4.36 3.65
N ILE A 64 8.32 4.90 3.59
CA ILE A 64 7.17 4.29 2.89
C ILE A 64 6.78 5.21 1.75
N ILE A 65 6.89 4.72 0.52
CA ILE A 65 6.49 5.44 -0.70
C ILE A 65 5.18 4.88 -1.20
N VAL A 66 4.16 5.74 -1.29
CA VAL A 66 2.83 5.39 -1.77
C VAL A 66 2.35 6.34 -2.85
N PRO A 67 1.50 5.88 -3.79
CA PRO A 67 0.95 6.74 -4.82
C PRO A 67 0.02 7.83 -4.27
N ARG A 68 -0.90 7.48 -3.36
CA ARG A 68 -1.95 8.40 -2.88
C ARG A 68 -2.31 8.13 -1.43
N ILE A 69 -1.81 8.95 -0.50
CA ILE A 69 -2.05 8.79 0.94
C ILE A 69 -3.52 8.92 1.35
N HIS A 70 -4.31 9.69 0.59
CA HIS A 70 -5.74 9.89 0.86
C HIS A 70 -6.62 8.68 0.45
N ARG A 71 -6.06 7.66 -0.19
CA ARG A 71 -6.76 6.38 -0.45
C ARG A 71 -6.70 5.54 0.82
N GLU A 72 -7.85 5.11 1.33
CA GLU A 72 -7.92 4.34 2.58
C GLU A 72 -7.05 3.08 2.52
N PHE A 73 -6.97 2.43 1.36
CA PHE A 73 -6.08 1.30 1.14
C PHE A 73 -4.64 1.61 1.59
N PHE A 74 -4.02 2.69 1.07
CA PHE A 74 -2.64 3.03 1.41
C PHE A 74 -2.47 3.51 2.85
N SER A 75 -3.41 4.30 3.38
CA SER A 75 -3.34 4.74 4.77
C SER A 75 -3.44 3.57 5.76
N ARG A 76 -4.23 2.54 5.44
CA ARG A 76 -4.30 1.32 6.25
C ARG A 76 -3.05 0.44 6.13
N VAL A 77 -2.43 0.34 4.94
CA VAL A 77 -1.12 -0.33 4.78
C VAL A 77 -0.07 0.37 5.65
N ILE A 78 -0.02 1.71 5.60
CA ILE A 78 0.90 2.50 6.44
C ILE A 78 0.65 2.21 7.92
N GLY A 79 -0.60 2.26 8.39
CA GLY A 79 -0.95 1.96 9.78
C GLY A 79 -0.56 0.54 10.21
N GLY A 80 -0.73 -0.45 9.33
CA GLY A 80 -0.30 -1.83 9.58
C GLY A 80 1.22 -1.95 9.68
N ALA A 81 1.97 -1.30 8.79
CA ALA A 81 3.42 -1.28 8.84
C ALA A 81 3.93 -0.55 10.10
N GLU A 82 3.36 0.61 10.40
CA GLU A 82 3.72 1.42 11.58
C GLU A 82 3.50 0.65 12.88
N SER A 83 2.40 -0.08 13.03
CA SER A 83 2.11 -0.86 14.25
C SER A 83 3.23 -1.83 14.60
N VAL A 84 3.82 -2.50 13.61
CA VAL A 84 4.91 -3.47 13.82
C VAL A 84 6.27 -2.76 13.94
N LEU A 85 6.52 -1.72 13.12
CA LEU A 85 7.79 -1.00 13.13
C LEU A 85 8.01 -0.23 14.41
N ASN A 86 6.98 0.39 15.00
CA ASN A 86 7.06 1.14 16.25
C ASN A 86 7.46 0.24 17.43
N GLU A 87 6.90 -0.96 17.51
CA GLU A 87 7.28 -1.95 18.53
C GLU A 87 8.76 -2.34 18.41
N ALA A 88 9.29 -2.36 17.19
CA ALA A 88 10.71 -2.64 16.92
C ALA A 88 11.63 -1.39 17.04
N GLY A 89 11.09 -0.23 17.44
CA GLY A 89 11.85 1.02 17.65
C GLY A 89 12.15 1.81 16.36
N PHE A 90 11.45 1.54 15.27
CA PHE A 90 11.54 2.30 14.03
C PHE A 90 10.43 3.34 13.94
N ASN A 91 10.75 4.48 13.33
CA ASN A 91 9.77 5.51 12.93
C ASN A 91 9.57 5.48 11.43
N VAL A 92 8.47 6.04 10.94
CA VAL A 92 8.09 6.02 9.52
C VAL A 92 8.21 7.41 8.91
N ILE A 93 8.81 7.50 7.72
CA ILE A 93 8.74 8.66 6.82
C ILE A 93 7.86 8.30 5.65
N ILE A 94 6.76 9.04 5.46
CA ILE A 94 5.83 8.78 4.37
C ILE A 94 6.13 9.74 3.22
N CYS A 95 6.28 9.19 2.01
CA CYS A 95 6.42 9.93 0.78
C CYS A 95 5.28 9.61 -0.18
N GLN A 96 4.64 10.64 -0.73
CA GLN A 96 3.58 10.49 -1.71
C GLN A 96 4.07 10.86 -3.10
N THR A 97 3.73 10.05 -4.12
CA THR A 97 4.17 10.28 -5.50
C THR A 97 3.12 10.91 -6.40
N MET A 98 1.84 10.88 -6.03
CA MET A 98 0.71 11.30 -6.88
C MET A 98 0.71 10.62 -8.25
N GLU A 99 1.15 9.36 -8.31
CA GLU A 99 1.31 8.53 -9.51
C GLU A 99 2.45 8.98 -10.45
N SER A 100 3.27 9.97 -10.06
CA SER A 100 4.35 10.51 -10.87
C SER A 100 5.67 9.79 -10.63
N ARG A 101 6.32 9.37 -11.73
CA ARG A 101 7.67 8.79 -11.71
C ARG A 101 8.72 9.78 -11.19
N ASP A 102 8.62 11.05 -11.55
CA ASP A 102 9.57 12.09 -11.09
C ASP A 102 9.47 12.31 -9.58
N ALA A 103 8.25 12.29 -9.03
CA ALA A 103 8.06 12.39 -7.59
C ALA A 103 8.58 11.14 -6.87
N GLU A 104 8.43 9.95 -7.45
CA GLU A 104 9.01 8.70 -6.93
C GLU A 104 10.53 8.76 -6.89
N ILE A 105 11.17 9.22 -7.96
CA ILE A 105 12.63 9.44 -8.02
C ILE A 105 13.09 10.42 -6.93
N LYS A 106 12.37 11.54 -6.73
CA LYS A 106 12.69 12.52 -5.69
C LYS A 106 12.57 11.91 -4.29
N ALA A 107 11.52 11.14 -4.04
CA ALA A 107 11.30 10.45 -2.76
C ALA A 107 12.41 9.44 -2.47
N LEU A 108 12.77 8.60 -3.44
CA LEU A 108 13.86 7.62 -3.31
C LEU A 108 15.20 8.30 -3.00
N LYS A 109 15.55 9.38 -3.70
CA LYS A 109 16.79 10.16 -3.45
C LYS A 109 16.78 10.77 -2.04
N ALA A 110 15.65 11.33 -1.60
CA ALA A 110 15.53 11.91 -0.27
C ALA A 110 15.73 10.84 0.83
N LEU A 111 15.04 9.70 0.72
CA LEU A 111 15.15 8.60 1.68
C LEU A 111 16.56 8.01 1.73
N ARG A 112 17.23 7.86 0.57
CA ARG A 112 18.64 7.47 0.51
C ARG A 112 19.53 8.45 1.26
N ASN A 113 19.35 9.76 1.05
CA ASN A 113 20.12 10.80 1.73
C ASN A 113 19.88 10.81 3.26
N TYR A 114 18.66 10.50 3.71
CA TYR A 114 18.33 10.29 5.13
C TYR A 114 18.87 8.98 5.70
N ARG A 115 19.51 8.13 4.89
CA ARG A 115 20.05 6.82 5.27
C ARG A 115 19.04 5.96 6.00
N VAL A 116 17.82 5.90 5.47
CA VAL A 116 16.76 5.09 6.07
C VAL A 116 17.16 3.62 6.19
N ALA A 117 16.63 2.92 7.19
CA ALA A 117 16.91 1.52 7.44
C ALA A 117 16.34 0.59 6.35
N ALA A 118 15.21 0.97 5.74
CA ALA A 118 14.58 0.28 4.64
C ALA A 118 13.67 1.24 3.85
N ILE A 119 13.31 0.84 2.63
CA ILE A 119 12.29 1.49 1.81
C ILE A 119 11.18 0.49 1.53
N PHE A 120 9.93 0.87 1.83
CA PHE A 120 8.73 0.16 1.43
C PHE A 120 8.11 0.92 0.25
N LEU A 121 7.90 0.22 -0.86
CA LEU A 121 7.51 0.84 -2.14
C LEU A 121 6.26 0.19 -2.72
N SER A 122 5.24 1.00 -2.98
CA SER A 122 4.21 0.73 -3.99
C SER A 122 4.40 1.74 -5.11
N HIS A 123 4.86 1.27 -6.28
CA HIS A 123 5.33 2.18 -7.34
C HIS A 123 4.21 3.01 -7.98
N ALA A 124 4.58 4.17 -8.51
CA ALA A 124 3.69 5.04 -9.27
C ALA A 124 3.29 4.42 -10.62
N ILE A 125 2.09 4.69 -11.11
CA ILE A 125 1.59 4.18 -12.41
C ILE A 125 2.46 4.65 -13.59
N GLU A 126 3.03 5.85 -13.52
CA GLU A 126 3.95 6.35 -14.55
C GLU A 126 5.28 5.58 -14.60
N SER A 127 5.65 4.90 -13.52
CA SER A 127 6.88 4.11 -13.43
C SER A 127 6.68 2.75 -14.12
N ARG A 128 7.02 2.69 -15.40
CA ARG A 128 6.82 1.50 -16.26
C ARG A 128 7.95 0.48 -16.15
N ASP A 129 9.08 0.87 -15.58
CA ASP A 129 10.28 0.03 -15.36
C ASP A 129 10.92 0.35 -14.03
N SER A 130 11.79 -0.55 -13.58
CA SER A 130 12.45 -0.49 -12.27
C SER A 130 13.80 0.24 -12.28
N SER A 131 14.29 0.71 -13.43
CA SER A 131 15.65 1.23 -13.59
C SER A 131 16.01 2.30 -12.55
N HIS A 132 15.15 3.30 -12.39
CA HIS A 132 15.34 4.40 -11.45
C HIS A 132 15.41 3.94 -9.98
N VAL A 133 14.67 2.90 -9.62
CA VAL A 133 14.73 2.33 -8.26
C VAL A 133 16.08 1.67 -8.04
N ARG A 134 16.50 0.82 -8.99
CA ARG A 134 17.79 0.11 -8.94
C ARG A 134 18.96 1.08 -8.88
N ASP A 135 18.94 2.11 -9.72
CA ASP A 135 20.03 3.11 -9.80
C ASP A 135 20.16 3.96 -8.53
N ILE A 136 19.02 4.25 -7.87
CA ILE A 136 19.04 5.11 -6.69
C ILE A 136 19.36 4.35 -5.42
N ILE A 137 18.71 3.20 -5.16
CA ILE A 137 18.89 2.48 -3.89
C ILE A 137 20.03 1.46 -3.94
N GLY A 138 20.43 0.99 -5.13
CA GLY A 138 21.45 -0.06 -5.29
C GLY A 138 21.10 -1.31 -4.49
N THR A 139 22.14 -1.90 -3.85
CA THR A 139 22.00 -3.05 -2.94
C THR A 139 22.07 -2.65 -1.46
N ASP A 140 22.28 -1.37 -1.16
CA ASP A 140 22.63 -0.91 0.19
C ASP A 140 21.45 -0.73 1.11
N ILE A 141 20.25 -0.47 0.55
CA ILE A 141 19.03 -0.22 1.31
C ILE A 141 18.06 -1.37 1.08
N PRO A 142 17.66 -2.10 2.12
CA PRO A 142 16.60 -3.11 2.03
C PRO A 142 15.33 -2.57 1.39
N LEU A 143 14.83 -3.26 0.36
CA LEU A 143 13.60 -2.92 -0.34
C LEU A 143 12.52 -3.95 -0.02
N VAL A 144 11.36 -3.47 0.41
CA VAL A 144 10.12 -4.25 0.49
C VAL A 144 9.11 -3.61 -0.45
N GLN A 145 8.58 -4.39 -1.37
CA GLN A 145 7.56 -3.92 -2.30
C GLN A 145 6.19 -4.44 -1.88
N PHE A 146 5.13 -3.67 -2.09
CA PHE A 146 3.76 -4.09 -1.79
C PHE A 146 2.76 -3.56 -2.81
N ASP A 147 1.66 -4.27 -3.00
CA ASP A 147 0.57 -3.98 -3.94
C ASP A 147 1.08 -3.90 -5.40
N ARG A 148 1.75 -2.82 -5.76
CA ARG A 148 2.37 -2.64 -7.08
C ARG A 148 3.86 -2.84 -6.98
N VAL A 149 4.36 -3.86 -7.66
CA VAL A 149 5.74 -4.31 -7.56
C VAL A 149 6.42 -4.36 -8.92
N PHE A 150 7.73 -4.21 -8.92
CA PHE A 150 8.60 -4.55 -10.04
C PHE A 150 9.13 -5.96 -9.81
N PRO A 151 8.74 -6.96 -10.62
CA PRO A 151 9.12 -8.36 -10.41
C PRO A 151 10.64 -8.59 -10.45
N ASP A 152 11.36 -7.78 -11.22
CA ASP A 152 12.79 -7.85 -11.48
C ASP A 152 13.67 -7.25 -10.37
N LEU A 153 13.09 -6.56 -9.38
CA LEU A 153 13.84 -6.05 -8.24
C LEU A 153 13.96 -7.10 -7.12
N PRO A 154 15.11 -7.13 -6.41
CA PRO A 154 15.28 -7.97 -5.22
C PRO A 154 14.42 -7.47 -4.05
N GLY A 155 14.39 -8.27 -2.98
CA GLY A 155 13.68 -7.95 -1.75
C GLY A 155 12.29 -8.59 -1.67
N ALA A 156 11.66 -8.44 -0.50
CA ALA A 156 10.34 -9.01 -0.26
C ALA A 156 9.25 -8.32 -1.10
N LYS A 157 8.26 -9.11 -1.52
CA LYS A 157 7.09 -8.61 -2.25
C LYS A 157 5.83 -9.09 -1.55
N ILE A 158 4.97 -8.14 -1.13
CA ILE A 158 3.69 -8.43 -0.48
C ILE A 158 2.57 -8.09 -1.46
N LEU A 159 1.93 -9.11 -1.98
CA LEU A 159 0.93 -9.02 -3.06
C LEU A 159 -0.47 -9.34 -2.53
N GLY A 160 -1.50 -8.83 -3.18
CA GLY A 160 -2.85 -9.38 -3.02
C GLY A 160 -3.09 -10.57 -3.96
N ALA A 161 -3.98 -11.48 -3.62
CA ALA A 161 -4.43 -12.57 -4.48
C ALA A 161 -5.35 -12.03 -5.62
N ASN A 162 -4.79 -11.15 -6.46
CA ASN A 162 -5.54 -10.34 -7.42
C ASN A 162 -6.31 -11.17 -8.44
N CYS A 163 -5.67 -12.23 -8.98
CA CYS A 163 -6.29 -13.09 -9.98
C CYS A 163 -7.47 -13.87 -9.37
N GLU A 164 -7.26 -14.51 -8.21
CA GLU A 164 -8.30 -15.28 -7.52
C GLU A 164 -9.46 -14.39 -7.06
N GLY A 165 -9.15 -13.20 -6.51
CA GLY A 165 -10.16 -12.22 -6.10
C GLY A 165 -11.04 -11.78 -7.29
N ALA A 166 -10.43 -11.37 -8.40
CA ALA A 166 -11.15 -10.95 -9.61
C ALA A 166 -11.98 -12.09 -10.20
N PHE A 167 -11.44 -13.31 -10.20
CA PHE A 167 -12.19 -14.51 -10.58
C PHE A 167 -13.45 -14.67 -9.72
N THR A 168 -13.31 -14.59 -8.41
CA THR A 168 -14.41 -14.75 -7.45
C THR A 168 -15.47 -13.66 -7.64
N ALA A 169 -15.06 -12.39 -7.81
CA ALA A 169 -15.96 -11.26 -8.04
C ALA A 169 -16.76 -11.41 -9.34
N THR A 170 -16.09 -11.76 -10.43
CA THR A 170 -16.72 -11.94 -11.75
C THR A 170 -17.66 -13.15 -11.77
N LYS A 171 -17.21 -14.27 -11.20
CA LYS A 171 -18.04 -15.49 -11.05
C LYS A 171 -19.29 -15.21 -10.23
N HIS A 172 -19.18 -14.39 -9.17
CA HIS A 172 -20.34 -13.96 -8.41
C HIS A 172 -21.37 -13.24 -9.29
N LEU A 173 -20.96 -12.21 -10.07
CA LEU A 173 -21.86 -11.51 -10.98
C LEU A 173 -22.57 -12.48 -11.96
N ILE A 174 -21.81 -13.38 -12.57
CA ILE A 174 -22.37 -14.42 -13.47
C ILE A 174 -23.41 -15.28 -12.74
N SER A 175 -23.10 -15.72 -11.52
CA SER A 175 -24.00 -16.55 -10.70
C SER A 175 -25.30 -15.84 -10.28
N GLN A 176 -25.29 -14.51 -10.22
CA GLN A 176 -26.48 -13.68 -9.97
C GLN A 176 -27.36 -13.55 -11.22
N GLY A 177 -26.96 -14.12 -12.34
CA GLY A 177 -27.73 -14.15 -13.59
C GLY A 177 -27.53 -12.95 -14.50
N TYR A 178 -26.49 -12.12 -14.25
CA TYR A 178 -26.07 -11.10 -15.23
C TYR A 178 -25.48 -11.78 -16.47
N LYS A 179 -25.80 -11.24 -17.66
CA LYS A 179 -25.55 -11.89 -18.94
C LYS A 179 -24.32 -11.33 -19.67
N ARG A 180 -24.10 -10.02 -19.58
CA ARG A 180 -23.01 -9.34 -20.26
C ARG A 180 -22.18 -8.56 -19.23
N VAL A 181 -21.31 -9.31 -18.55
CA VAL A 181 -20.46 -8.78 -17.48
C VAL A 181 -19.21 -8.17 -18.12
N GLY A 182 -19.08 -6.84 -18.07
CA GLY A 182 -17.87 -6.12 -18.49
C GLY A 182 -16.89 -5.90 -17.32
N THR A 183 -15.75 -5.28 -17.61
CA THR A 183 -14.79 -4.90 -16.58
C THR A 183 -14.23 -3.49 -16.77
N ILE A 184 -14.19 -2.70 -15.68
CA ILE A 184 -13.40 -1.47 -15.62
C ILE A 184 -12.05 -1.84 -15.05
N ALA A 185 -11.06 -2.01 -15.95
CA ALA A 185 -9.70 -2.38 -15.63
C ALA A 185 -8.85 -1.14 -15.31
N GLY A 186 -7.79 -1.33 -14.56
CA GLY A 186 -6.80 -0.28 -14.28
C GLY A 186 -5.75 -0.18 -15.39
N TYR A 187 -4.55 0.23 -15.02
CA TYR A 187 -3.44 0.39 -15.95
C TYR A 187 -2.66 -0.93 -16.13
N MET A 188 -2.56 -1.41 -17.34
CA MET A 188 -1.86 -2.66 -17.68
C MET A 188 -0.33 -2.59 -17.50
N SER A 189 0.21 -1.42 -17.15
CA SER A 189 1.60 -1.28 -16.69
C SER A 189 1.82 -1.79 -15.26
N SER A 190 0.76 -2.06 -14.49
CA SER A 190 0.86 -2.60 -13.14
C SER A 190 0.43 -4.07 -13.10
N GLN A 191 1.29 -4.92 -12.54
CA GLN A 191 1.05 -6.36 -12.40
C GLN A 191 -0.28 -6.67 -11.70
N ALA A 192 -0.65 -5.92 -10.67
CA ALA A 192 -1.90 -6.12 -9.94
C ALA A 192 -3.15 -6.01 -10.85
N PHE A 193 -3.16 -5.06 -11.79
CA PHE A 193 -4.28 -4.90 -12.72
C PHE A 193 -4.26 -5.95 -13.84
N VAL A 194 -3.08 -6.37 -14.30
CA VAL A 194 -2.93 -7.49 -15.24
C VAL A 194 -3.50 -8.77 -14.64
N GLU A 195 -3.17 -9.06 -13.38
CA GLU A 195 -3.69 -10.23 -12.66
C GLU A 195 -5.21 -10.16 -12.45
N ARG A 196 -5.77 -8.99 -12.13
CA ARG A 196 -7.23 -8.80 -12.02
C ARG A 196 -7.94 -9.04 -13.34
N LEU A 197 -7.37 -8.57 -14.46
CA LEU A 197 -7.92 -8.84 -15.79
C LEU A 197 -7.83 -10.33 -16.15
N ALA A 198 -6.74 -11.01 -15.77
CA ALA A 198 -6.60 -12.45 -15.95
C ALA A 198 -7.69 -13.23 -15.18
N GLY A 199 -7.93 -12.86 -13.90
CA GLY A 199 -9.00 -13.46 -13.09
C GLY A 199 -10.40 -13.25 -13.68
N TYR A 200 -10.69 -12.06 -14.22
CA TYR A 200 -11.93 -11.80 -14.94
C TYR A 200 -12.08 -12.71 -16.15
N ARG A 201 -11.03 -12.87 -16.99
CA ARG A 201 -11.05 -13.78 -18.15
C ARG A 201 -11.30 -15.23 -17.76
N LEU A 202 -10.59 -15.71 -16.76
CA LEU A 202 -10.75 -17.08 -16.24
C LEU A 202 -12.18 -17.33 -15.72
N ALA A 203 -12.83 -16.34 -15.11
CA ALA A 203 -14.21 -16.49 -14.65
C ALA A 203 -15.20 -16.61 -15.82
N LEU A 204 -15.03 -15.82 -16.89
CA LEU A 204 -15.83 -15.96 -18.11
C LEU A 204 -15.63 -17.33 -18.75
N GLU A 205 -14.38 -17.77 -18.92
CA GLU A 205 -14.03 -19.08 -19.49
C GLU A 205 -14.65 -20.22 -18.70
N SER A 206 -14.56 -20.17 -17.36
CA SER A 206 -15.16 -21.18 -16.47
C SER A 206 -16.68 -21.29 -16.59
N ALA A 207 -17.33 -20.23 -17.08
CA ALA A 207 -18.77 -20.17 -17.33
C ALA A 207 -19.16 -20.42 -18.79
N GLY A 208 -18.20 -20.71 -19.67
CA GLY A 208 -18.42 -20.89 -21.11
C GLY A 208 -18.79 -19.59 -21.84
N ILE A 209 -18.46 -18.42 -21.29
CA ILE A 209 -18.74 -17.10 -21.87
C ILE A 209 -17.50 -16.65 -22.67
N PRO A 210 -17.61 -16.36 -23.96
CA PRO A 210 -16.50 -15.85 -24.74
C PRO A 210 -15.97 -14.52 -24.22
N PHE A 211 -14.65 -14.36 -24.16
CA PHE A 211 -14.03 -13.08 -23.83
C PHE A 211 -14.26 -12.08 -24.97
N ASP A 212 -14.77 -10.90 -24.61
CA ASP A 212 -15.00 -9.78 -25.51
C ASP A 212 -14.18 -8.57 -25.06
N SER A 213 -13.14 -8.23 -25.81
CA SER A 213 -12.26 -7.08 -25.49
C SER A 213 -12.96 -5.73 -25.62
N SER A 214 -14.09 -5.62 -26.33
CA SER A 214 -14.83 -4.38 -26.47
C SER A 214 -15.52 -3.90 -25.19
N ILE A 215 -15.66 -4.78 -24.19
CA ILE A 215 -16.22 -4.49 -22.88
C ILE A 215 -15.15 -4.52 -21.75
N VAL A 216 -13.88 -4.35 -22.12
CA VAL A 216 -12.76 -4.16 -21.20
C VAL A 216 -12.33 -2.70 -21.28
N PHE A 217 -12.57 -1.94 -20.22
CA PHE A 217 -12.31 -0.49 -20.15
C PHE A 217 -11.05 -0.23 -19.32
N GLU A 218 -9.91 -0.09 -19.99
CA GLU A 218 -8.60 0.12 -19.36
C GLU A 218 -8.38 1.56 -18.90
N ASN A 219 -7.29 1.77 -18.13
CA ASN A 219 -6.80 3.07 -17.66
C ASN A 219 -7.79 3.84 -16.75
N SER A 220 -8.66 3.16 -16.04
CA SER A 220 -9.72 3.75 -15.23
C SER A 220 -9.56 3.40 -13.76
N ILE A 221 -8.94 4.30 -12.96
CA ILE A 221 -8.71 4.13 -11.51
C ILE A 221 -9.26 5.27 -10.67
N VAL A 222 -9.84 6.30 -11.31
CA VAL A 222 -10.45 7.44 -10.63
C VAL A 222 -11.94 7.51 -10.97
N ARG A 223 -12.69 8.34 -10.20
CA ARG A 223 -14.14 8.44 -10.30
C ARG A 223 -14.58 8.90 -11.69
N GLU A 224 -13.90 9.90 -12.24
CA GLU A 224 -14.23 10.51 -13.54
C GLU A 224 -14.09 9.48 -14.69
N THR A 225 -12.94 8.81 -14.77
CA THR A 225 -12.71 7.79 -15.82
C THR A 225 -13.55 6.54 -15.61
N GLY A 226 -13.89 6.20 -14.37
CA GLY A 226 -14.82 5.12 -14.06
C GLY A 226 -16.25 5.41 -14.53
N ARG A 227 -16.70 6.68 -14.40
CA ARG A 227 -17.98 7.14 -14.93
C ARG A 227 -18.02 7.03 -16.46
N GLU A 228 -17.01 7.53 -17.16
CA GLU A 228 -16.91 7.43 -18.61
C GLU A 228 -16.89 5.97 -19.10
N ALA A 229 -16.14 5.12 -18.43
CA ALA A 229 -16.06 3.70 -18.75
C ALA A 229 -17.42 3.01 -18.57
N CYS A 230 -18.17 3.34 -17.52
CA CYS A 230 -19.49 2.79 -17.28
C CYS A 230 -20.51 3.25 -18.35
N LEU A 231 -20.46 4.51 -18.79
CA LEU A 231 -21.32 4.97 -19.89
C LEU A 231 -21.08 4.15 -21.18
N LYS A 232 -19.81 3.91 -21.53
CA LYS A 232 -19.46 3.04 -22.66
C LYS A 232 -19.92 1.60 -22.45
N ALA A 233 -19.84 1.09 -21.21
CA ALA A 233 -20.34 -0.26 -20.90
C ALA A 233 -21.84 -0.38 -21.10
N ILE A 234 -22.61 0.63 -20.68
CA ILE A 234 -24.06 0.69 -20.91
C ILE A 234 -24.37 0.68 -22.42
N GLU A 235 -23.69 1.52 -23.20
CA GLU A 235 -23.84 1.58 -24.66
C GLU A 235 -23.46 0.25 -25.32
N ALA A 236 -22.47 -0.47 -24.80
CA ALA A 236 -22.10 -1.81 -25.25
C ALA A 236 -23.05 -2.91 -24.78
N GLY A 237 -24.13 -2.58 -24.06
CA GLY A 237 -25.15 -3.52 -23.59
C GLY A 237 -24.73 -4.38 -22.39
N CYS A 238 -23.75 -3.95 -21.60
CA CYS A 238 -23.42 -4.61 -20.33
C CYS A 238 -24.58 -4.47 -19.35
N ASP A 239 -24.82 -5.52 -18.55
CA ASP A 239 -25.76 -5.53 -17.42
C ASP A 239 -25.06 -5.72 -16.08
N ALA A 240 -23.74 -5.83 -16.07
CA ALA A 240 -22.91 -5.79 -14.86
C ALA A 240 -21.47 -5.36 -15.17
N LEU A 241 -20.78 -4.87 -14.13
CA LEU A 241 -19.36 -4.52 -14.17
C LEU A 241 -18.62 -5.05 -12.94
N TYR A 242 -17.47 -5.67 -13.20
CA TYR A 242 -16.40 -5.80 -12.22
C TYR A 242 -15.43 -4.61 -12.37
N CYS A 243 -15.24 -3.85 -11.30
CA CYS A 243 -14.35 -2.69 -11.28
C CYS A 243 -13.08 -3.00 -10.49
N ALA A 244 -11.93 -2.88 -11.14
CA ALA A 244 -10.63 -3.16 -10.53
C ALA A 244 -10.20 -2.14 -9.47
N GLY A 245 -11.04 -1.16 -9.13
CA GLY A 245 -10.80 -0.17 -8.08
C GLY A 245 -12.11 0.37 -7.49
N ALA A 246 -12.09 0.80 -6.22
CA ALA A 246 -13.28 1.35 -5.54
C ALA A 246 -13.73 2.68 -6.14
N TYR A 247 -12.80 3.54 -6.54
CA TYR A 247 -13.16 4.86 -7.07
C TYR A 247 -13.67 4.80 -8.52
N SER A 248 -13.17 3.88 -9.34
CA SER A 248 -13.78 3.65 -10.65
C SER A 248 -15.19 3.04 -10.50
N ALA A 249 -15.41 2.17 -9.51
CA ALA A 249 -16.74 1.68 -9.18
C ALA A 249 -17.69 2.79 -8.68
N LEU A 250 -17.18 3.74 -7.88
CA LEU A 250 -17.98 4.91 -7.48
C LEU A 250 -18.40 5.75 -8.69
N GLY A 251 -17.49 5.95 -9.66
CA GLY A 251 -17.83 6.59 -10.93
C GLY A 251 -18.88 5.84 -11.74
N ALA A 252 -18.83 4.49 -11.74
CA ALA A 252 -19.85 3.67 -12.36
C ALA A 252 -21.24 3.88 -11.71
N VAL A 253 -21.30 3.99 -10.38
CA VAL A 253 -22.57 4.33 -9.68
C VAL A 253 -23.11 5.68 -10.11
N ASP A 254 -22.24 6.69 -10.29
CA ASP A 254 -22.68 8.01 -10.80
C ASP A 254 -23.31 7.89 -12.18
N ALA A 255 -22.66 7.18 -13.12
CA ALA A 255 -23.16 6.97 -14.47
C ALA A 255 -24.53 6.26 -14.49
N LEU A 256 -24.66 5.20 -13.70
CA LEU A 256 -25.92 4.44 -13.60
C LEU A 256 -27.05 5.29 -13.01
N ARG A 257 -26.76 6.09 -11.98
CA ARG A 257 -27.72 7.03 -11.39
C ARG A 257 -28.15 8.10 -12.39
N GLU A 258 -27.23 8.70 -13.16
CA GLU A 258 -27.54 9.68 -14.19
C GLU A 258 -28.43 9.11 -15.30
N LYS A 259 -28.28 7.83 -15.63
CA LYS A 259 -29.10 7.12 -16.60
C LYS A 259 -30.40 6.56 -16.04
N GLY A 260 -30.66 6.71 -14.74
CA GLY A 260 -31.82 6.15 -14.08
C GLY A 260 -31.84 4.62 -14.00
N ILE A 261 -30.70 3.96 -14.17
CA ILE A 261 -30.55 2.51 -14.14
C ILE A 261 -30.47 2.04 -12.69
N ARG A 262 -31.33 1.10 -12.30
CA ARG A 262 -31.43 0.61 -10.93
C ARG A 262 -30.36 -0.46 -10.65
N ILE A 263 -29.72 -0.31 -9.50
CA ILE A 263 -28.73 -1.24 -8.95
C ILE A 263 -29.34 -1.91 -7.72
N PRO A 264 -29.45 -3.23 -7.66
CA PRO A 264 -28.86 -4.26 -8.53
C PRO A 264 -29.82 -4.81 -9.60
N GLU A 265 -31.07 -4.34 -9.68
CA GLU A 265 -32.14 -4.96 -10.44
C GLU A 265 -31.83 -5.02 -11.94
N GLU A 266 -31.33 -3.92 -12.49
CA GLU A 266 -31.03 -3.77 -13.92
C GLU A 266 -29.52 -3.87 -14.20
N PHE A 267 -28.68 -3.50 -13.24
CA PHE A 267 -27.24 -3.49 -13.43
C PHE A 267 -26.50 -3.91 -12.16
N GLY A 268 -25.63 -4.93 -12.27
CA GLY A 268 -24.82 -5.44 -11.17
C GLY A 268 -23.46 -4.75 -11.08
N LEU A 269 -22.97 -4.52 -9.86
CA LEU A 269 -21.68 -3.86 -9.65
C LEU A 269 -20.88 -4.49 -8.51
N VAL A 270 -19.61 -4.80 -8.78
CA VAL A 270 -18.61 -5.22 -7.79
C VAL A 270 -17.36 -4.38 -7.94
N GLY A 271 -16.92 -3.74 -6.85
CA GLY A 271 -15.66 -2.98 -6.79
C GLY A 271 -14.50 -3.75 -6.17
N THR A 272 -13.38 -3.09 -6.02
CA THR A 272 -12.20 -3.61 -5.32
C THR A 272 -11.73 -2.59 -4.28
N SER A 273 -11.10 -3.03 -3.20
CA SER A 273 -10.49 -2.30 -2.08
C SER A 273 -11.35 -2.13 -0.82
N ASN A 274 -12.60 -2.50 -0.80
CA ASN A 274 -13.48 -2.46 0.39
C ASN A 274 -13.26 -1.19 1.28
N GLU A 275 -13.17 -0.02 0.64
CA GLU A 275 -13.03 1.25 1.38
C GLU A 275 -14.32 1.54 2.15
N SER A 276 -14.23 2.26 3.25
CA SER A 276 -15.34 2.46 4.22
C SER A 276 -16.60 3.02 3.58
N PHE A 277 -16.48 3.92 2.61
CA PHE A 277 -17.63 4.49 1.90
C PHE A 277 -18.45 3.43 1.15
N THR A 278 -17.85 2.30 0.75
CA THR A 278 -18.53 1.24 -0.03
C THR A 278 -19.67 0.59 0.74
N SER A 279 -19.59 0.55 2.07
CA SER A 279 -20.65 0.05 2.95
C SER A 279 -21.71 1.08 3.28
N LEU A 280 -21.40 2.38 3.19
CA LEU A 280 -22.24 3.50 3.60
C LEU A 280 -23.08 4.09 2.47
N MET A 281 -22.74 3.79 1.22
CA MET A 281 -23.49 4.28 0.07
C MET A 281 -24.81 3.51 -0.13
N THR A 282 -25.71 4.06 -0.94
CA THR A 282 -26.99 3.43 -1.30
C THR A 282 -27.11 3.32 -2.82
N PRO A 283 -27.24 2.09 -3.38
CA PRO A 283 -27.07 0.80 -2.68
C PRO A 283 -25.64 0.58 -2.17
N SER A 284 -25.48 -0.19 -1.07
CA SER A 284 -24.16 -0.53 -0.55
C SER A 284 -23.41 -1.43 -1.56
N MET A 285 -22.12 -1.12 -1.78
CA MET A 285 -21.33 -1.73 -2.84
C MET A 285 -20.69 -3.04 -2.40
N SER A 286 -20.93 -4.10 -3.18
CA SER A 286 -20.17 -5.34 -3.11
C SER A 286 -18.73 -5.09 -3.57
N THR A 287 -17.76 -5.65 -2.85
CA THR A 287 -16.35 -5.32 -3.13
C THR A 287 -15.39 -6.40 -2.64
N LEU A 288 -14.23 -6.50 -3.29
CA LEU A 288 -13.12 -7.32 -2.82
C LEU A 288 -12.34 -6.57 -1.74
N GLY A 289 -12.21 -7.17 -0.56
CA GLY A 289 -11.31 -6.73 0.51
C GLY A 289 -9.87 -7.22 0.24
N GLN A 290 -8.91 -6.32 0.33
CA GLN A 290 -7.49 -6.59 0.07
C GLN A 290 -6.65 -6.74 1.35
N HIS A 291 -7.26 -6.65 2.53
CA HIS A 291 -6.59 -6.72 3.84
C HIS A 291 -5.36 -5.79 3.95
N PRO A 292 -5.52 -4.48 3.68
CA PRO A 292 -4.37 -3.56 3.60
C PRO A 292 -3.59 -3.43 4.92
N PHE A 293 -4.24 -3.53 6.07
CA PHE A 293 -3.56 -3.48 7.36
C PHE A 293 -2.62 -4.67 7.54
N GLU A 294 -3.09 -5.88 7.24
CA GLU A 294 -2.31 -7.12 7.27
C GLU A 294 -1.17 -7.09 6.24
N MET A 295 -1.40 -6.51 5.07
CA MET A 295 -0.36 -6.29 4.06
C MET A 295 0.77 -5.40 4.60
N GLY A 296 0.44 -4.32 5.30
CA GLY A 296 1.41 -3.45 5.96
C GLY A 296 2.20 -4.17 7.06
N GLN A 297 1.52 -4.96 7.89
CA GLN A 297 2.17 -5.78 8.92
C GLN A 297 3.12 -6.82 8.29
N ALA A 298 2.70 -7.49 7.21
CA ALA A 298 3.53 -8.46 6.50
C ALA A 298 4.79 -7.80 5.93
N ALA A 299 4.66 -6.59 5.34
CA ALA A 299 5.80 -5.83 4.84
C ALA A 299 6.81 -5.49 5.96
N ALA A 300 6.32 -5.04 7.11
CA ALA A 300 7.17 -4.72 8.25
C ALA A 300 7.87 -5.96 8.82
N ARG A 301 7.15 -7.08 8.99
CA ARG A 301 7.74 -8.35 9.43
C ARG A 301 8.79 -8.85 8.43
N ALA A 302 8.50 -8.79 7.13
CA ALA A 302 9.45 -9.19 6.10
C ALA A 302 10.78 -8.42 6.22
N PHE A 303 10.73 -7.12 6.47
CA PHE A 303 11.92 -6.30 6.71
C PHE A 303 12.67 -6.73 8.00
N LEU A 304 11.95 -6.83 9.13
CA LEU A 304 12.56 -7.14 10.43
C LEU A 304 13.20 -8.53 10.47
N GLU A 305 12.61 -9.49 9.77
CA GLU A 305 13.09 -10.87 9.67
C GLU A 305 14.11 -11.07 8.53
N GLY A 306 14.38 -10.05 7.73
CA GLY A 306 15.28 -10.14 6.57
C GLY A 306 14.77 -11.06 5.46
N ARG A 307 13.46 -11.24 5.35
CA ARG A 307 12.84 -12.07 4.29
C ARG A 307 12.95 -11.38 2.92
N THR A 308 13.10 -12.19 1.88
CA THR A 308 13.17 -11.72 0.48
C THR A 308 12.17 -12.44 -0.44
N ASN A 309 11.35 -13.33 0.11
CA ASN A 309 10.35 -14.07 -0.63
C ASN A 309 9.10 -13.23 -0.93
N THR A 310 8.30 -13.71 -1.86
CA THR A 310 6.95 -13.18 -2.12
C THR A 310 5.96 -13.79 -1.14
N GLU A 311 5.12 -12.94 -0.55
CA GLU A 311 3.97 -13.31 0.28
C GLU A 311 2.70 -12.80 -0.39
N VAL A 312 1.66 -13.64 -0.48
CA VAL A 312 0.38 -13.30 -1.10
C VAL A 312 -0.71 -13.25 -0.03
N ILE A 313 -1.34 -12.09 0.11
CA ILE A 313 -2.45 -11.86 1.04
C ILE A 313 -3.76 -12.24 0.34
N PRO A 314 -4.58 -13.10 0.92
CA PRO A 314 -5.89 -13.46 0.38
C PRO A 314 -6.78 -12.23 0.17
N MET A 315 -7.71 -12.33 -0.78
CA MET A 315 -8.75 -11.32 -0.98
C MET A 315 -10.11 -11.93 -0.67
N GLU A 316 -10.98 -11.16 0.00
CA GLU A 316 -12.31 -11.60 0.41
C GLU A 316 -13.40 -10.83 -0.32
N LEU A 317 -14.42 -11.53 -0.86
CA LEU A 317 -15.57 -10.91 -1.48
C LEU A 317 -16.65 -10.58 -0.44
N HIS A 318 -16.85 -9.29 -0.19
CA HIS A 318 -17.96 -8.77 0.62
C HIS A 318 -19.17 -8.51 -0.26
N ILE A 319 -20.14 -9.43 -0.23
CA ILE A 319 -21.38 -9.31 -1.00
C ILE A 319 -22.33 -8.36 -0.28
N ARG A 320 -22.76 -7.31 -1.00
CA ARG A 320 -23.71 -6.28 -0.54
C ARG A 320 -24.83 -6.06 -1.57
N GLN A 321 -25.56 -4.95 -1.45
CA GLN A 321 -26.73 -4.69 -2.28
C GLN A 321 -26.41 -4.58 -3.77
N SER A 322 -25.28 -3.95 -4.16
CA SER A 322 -25.00 -3.59 -5.57
C SER A 322 -24.84 -4.76 -6.54
N SER A 323 -24.70 -5.98 -6.06
CA SER A 323 -24.54 -7.16 -6.93
C SER A 323 -25.49 -8.30 -6.63
N LYS A 324 -26.25 -8.22 -5.53
CA LYS A 324 -27.20 -9.25 -5.12
C LYS A 324 -28.53 -9.01 -5.83
N ARG A 325 -28.71 -9.65 -6.99
CA ARG A 325 -29.94 -9.52 -7.78
C ARG A 325 -31.13 -10.07 -6.98
N ILE A 326 -32.12 -9.23 -6.75
CA ILE A 326 -33.39 -9.64 -6.12
C ILE A 326 -34.19 -10.39 -7.20
N LYS A 327 -34.48 -11.65 -6.96
CA LYS A 327 -35.29 -12.48 -7.86
C LYS A 327 -36.78 -12.12 -7.72
#